data_05e0a4bb142da10112f453bbe9c52674
#
_entry.id   05e0a4bb142da10112f453bbe9c52674
#
_cell.length_a   1.000
_cell.length_b   1.000
_cell.length_c   1.000
_cell.angle_alpha   90.00
_cell.angle_beta   90.00
_cell.angle_gamma   90.00
#
_symmetry.space_group_name_H-M   'P 1'
#
loop_
_entity.id
_entity.type
_entity.pdbx_description
1 polymer ?
#
loop_
_entity_poly.entity_id
_entity_poly.type
_entity_poly.pdbx_seq_one_letter_code
_entity_poly.pdbx_strand_id
1 'polypeptide(L)'
;MGDDGVIRQANRDDLDAITAIEMECFGDSLSYSRKQFRYLLTKAHSLCLVEEKDGVRGFIIVLFRHGDSVAAIETLDVRPSERGKGIGVRLLQAAEEHVRQHPGIRRIRLEVSTGNETALALYRKAGYRVTGRLEDFYGYDHHGSRDAYRMVKDLAAPSGAGTHSP
;
A
#
# COMPACT_ATOMS: atom_id res chain seq x y z
N MET A 1 13.44 -1.26 -19.06
CA MET A 1 12.54 -1.30 -19.98
C MET A 1 11.87 -2.61 -20.01
N GLY A 2 12.33 -3.63 -20.37
CA GLY A 2 11.59 -4.86 -20.49
C GLY A 2 11.26 -5.56 -19.17
N ASP A 3 11.67 -5.01 -18.05
CA ASP A 3 11.46 -5.69 -16.78
C ASP A 3 10.17 -5.29 -16.07
N ASP A 4 9.47 -4.30 -16.56
CA ASP A 4 8.23 -3.87 -15.94
C ASP A 4 7.11 -4.84 -16.24
N GLY A 5 6.35 -5.18 -15.19
CA GLY A 5 5.17 -6.00 -15.36
C GLY A 5 3.94 -5.14 -15.54
N VAL A 6 2.78 -5.79 -15.50
CA VAL A 6 1.50 -5.14 -15.63
C VAL A 6 0.89 -4.95 -14.25
N ILE A 7 0.35 -3.75 -13.98
CA ILE A 7 -0.40 -3.49 -12.76
C ILE A 7 -1.88 -3.54 -13.10
N ARG A 8 -2.61 -4.34 -12.34
CA ARG A 8 -4.05 -4.53 -12.54
C ARG A 8 -4.74 -4.73 -11.20
N GLN A 9 -6.05 -4.63 -11.21
CA GLN A 9 -6.81 -4.92 -10.00
C GLN A 9 -6.73 -6.42 -9.70
N ALA A 10 -6.64 -6.73 -8.41
CA ALA A 10 -6.62 -8.10 -7.95
C ALA A 10 -8.03 -8.70 -8.01
N ASN A 11 -8.08 -10.01 -8.15
CA ASN A 11 -9.33 -10.76 -8.07
C ASN A 11 -9.11 -11.98 -7.18
N ARG A 12 -10.15 -12.80 -7.04
CA ARG A 12 -10.09 -13.95 -6.12
C ARG A 12 -8.99 -14.95 -6.51
N ASP A 13 -8.66 -15.03 -7.78
CA ASP A 13 -7.62 -15.94 -8.24
C ASP A 13 -6.23 -15.52 -7.78
N ASP A 14 -6.07 -14.28 -7.34
CA ASP A 14 -4.79 -13.79 -6.83
C ASP A 14 -4.60 -14.08 -5.34
N LEU A 15 -5.60 -14.62 -4.68
CA LEU A 15 -5.59 -14.79 -3.23
C LEU A 15 -4.40 -15.65 -2.76
N ASP A 16 -4.11 -16.74 -3.47
CA ASP A 16 -3.01 -17.61 -3.07
C ASP A 16 -1.66 -16.91 -3.23
N ALA A 17 -1.48 -16.17 -4.32
CA ALA A 17 -0.22 -15.45 -4.56
C ALA A 17 -0.03 -14.34 -3.52
N ILE A 18 -1.08 -13.58 -3.23
CA ILE A 18 -1.03 -12.51 -2.24
C ILE A 18 -0.67 -13.08 -0.86
N THR A 19 -1.32 -14.17 -0.48
CA THR A 19 -1.06 -14.82 0.80
C THR A 19 0.38 -15.31 0.87
N ALA A 20 0.88 -15.89 -0.22
CA ALA A 20 2.26 -16.38 -0.26
C ALA A 20 3.27 -15.25 -0.14
N ILE A 21 3.03 -14.12 -0.81
CA ILE A 21 3.94 -12.97 -0.74
C ILE A 21 3.96 -12.41 0.67
N GLU A 22 2.80 -12.27 1.30
CA GLU A 22 2.73 -11.80 2.67
C GLU A 22 3.54 -12.70 3.60
N MET A 23 3.40 -14.01 3.43
CA MET A 23 4.15 -14.97 4.23
C MET A 23 5.65 -14.84 4.01
N GLU A 24 6.09 -14.64 2.77
CA GLU A 24 7.50 -14.43 2.46
C GLU A 24 8.03 -13.17 3.12
N CYS A 25 7.19 -12.13 3.22
CA CYS A 25 7.63 -10.86 3.77
C CYS A 25 7.64 -10.85 5.31
N PHE A 26 6.68 -11.52 5.94
CA PHE A 26 6.46 -11.36 7.38
C PHE A 26 6.47 -12.64 8.20
N GLY A 27 6.36 -13.81 7.57
CA GLY A 27 6.33 -15.07 8.30
C GLY A 27 4.96 -15.39 8.89
N ASP A 28 4.86 -16.56 9.52
CA ASP A 28 3.57 -17.09 9.97
C ASP A 28 2.83 -16.24 10.96
N SER A 29 3.51 -15.74 11.97
CA SER A 29 2.83 -15.10 13.10
C SER A 29 2.47 -13.66 12.87
N LEU A 30 3.08 -13.02 11.86
CA LEU A 30 2.89 -11.59 11.61
C LEU A 30 2.07 -11.31 10.36
N SER A 31 1.79 -12.34 9.57
CA SER A 31 1.11 -12.19 8.29
C SER A 31 -0.39 -12.09 8.45
N TYR A 32 -1.03 -11.38 7.55
CA TYR A 32 -2.48 -11.54 7.38
C TYR A 32 -2.78 -12.95 6.92
N SER A 33 -3.89 -13.50 7.39
CA SER A 33 -4.32 -14.83 6.98
C SER A 33 -5.00 -14.76 5.61
N ARG A 34 -5.13 -15.94 4.99
CA ARG A 34 -5.86 -16.05 3.73
C ARG A 34 -7.30 -15.58 3.87
N LYS A 35 -7.92 -15.85 5.02
CA LYS A 35 -9.29 -15.41 5.29
C LYS A 35 -9.39 -13.89 5.35
N GLN A 36 -8.42 -13.25 5.99
CA GLN A 36 -8.38 -11.78 6.07
C GLN A 36 -8.21 -11.17 4.67
N PHE A 37 -7.33 -11.72 3.85
CA PHE A 37 -7.16 -11.24 2.49
C PHE A 37 -8.41 -11.45 1.65
N ARG A 38 -9.08 -12.59 1.82
CA ARG A 38 -10.33 -12.83 1.10
C ARG A 38 -11.35 -11.75 1.43
N TYR A 39 -11.45 -11.38 2.70
CA TYR A 39 -12.35 -10.32 3.12
C TYR A 39 -11.95 -9.00 2.47
N LEU A 40 -10.67 -8.67 2.48
CA LEU A 40 -10.19 -7.42 1.90
C LEU A 40 -10.46 -7.35 0.40
N LEU A 41 -10.34 -8.46 -0.31
CA LEU A 41 -10.54 -8.48 -1.75
C LEU A 41 -12.01 -8.54 -2.17
N THR A 42 -12.89 -9.08 -1.34
CA THR A 42 -14.25 -9.37 -1.78
C THR A 42 -15.34 -8.63 -1.03
N LYS A 43 -15.08 -8.19 0.20
CA LYS A 43 -16.12 -7.61 1.05
C LYS A 43 -15.82 -6.20 1.50
N ALA A 44 -14.57 -5.90 1.73
CA ALA A 44 -14.19 -4.58 2.24
C ALA A 44 -14.30 -3.53 1.13
N HIS A 45 -14.51 -2.29 1.53
CA HIS A 45 -14.42 -1.17 0.60
C HIS A 45 -12.94 -0.86 0.39
N SER A 46 -12.35 -1.47 -0.61
CA SER A 46 -10.90 -1.44 -0.79
C SER A 46 -10.53 -1.39 -2.27
N LEU A 47 -9.30 -0.97 -2.50
CA LEU A 47 -8.63 -1.10 -3.78
C LEU A 47 -7.46 -2.05 -3.57
N CYS A 48 -7.39 -3.10 -4.36
CA CYS A 48 -6.24 -3.99 -4.32
C CYS A 48 -5.65 -4.10 -5.71
N LEU A 49 -4.37 -3.75 -5.84
CA LEU A 49 -3.65 -3.84 -7.11
C LEU A 49 -2.52 -4.83 -6.98
N VAL A 50 -2.29 -5.61 -8.02
CA VAL A 50 -1.14 -6.50 -8.11
C VAL A 50 -0.28 -6.09 -9.28
N GLU A 51 1.02 -6.36 -9.16
CA GLU A 51 1.96 -6.22 -10.27
C GLU A 51 2.33 -7.64 -10.70
N GLU A 52 2.19 -7.90 -11.99
CA GLU A 52 2.33 -9.25 -12.52
C GLU A 52 3.29 -9.27 -13.69
N LYS A 53 4.27 -10.18 -13.60
CA LYS A 53 5.15 -10.56 -14.70
C LYS A 53 5.61 -11.97 -14.38
N ASP A 54 5.16 -12.94 -15.18
CA ASP A 54 5.41 -14.35 -14.90
C ASP A 54 4.97 -14.72 -13.48
N GLY A 55 3.75 -14.25 -13.11
CA GLY A 55 3.20 -14.40 -11.78
C GLY A 55 3.20 -13.10 -11.03
N VAL A 56 2.47 -13.06 -9.94
CA VAL A 56 2.34 -11.85 -9.12
C VAL A 56 3.63 -11.63 -8.33
N ARG A 57 4.19 -10.43 -8.42
CA ARG A 57 5.43 -10.07 -7.74
C ARG A 57 5.24 -9.13 -6.57
N GLY A 58 4.10 -8.45 -6.51
CA GLY A 58 3.81 -7.54 -5.41
C GLY A 58 2.36 -7.10 -5.45
N PHE A 59 1.92 -6.47 -4.36
CA PHE A 59 0.55 -5.97 -4.29
C PHE A 59 0.46 -4.81 -3.30
N ILE A 60 -0.61 -4.01 -3.44
CA ILE A 60 -0.94 -2.94 -2.51
C ILE A 60 -2.43 -3.00 -2.23
N ILE A 61 -2.82 -2.76 -0.98
CA ILE A 61 -4.21 -2.68 -0.57
C ILE A 61 -4.46 -1.35 0.09
N VAL A 62 -5.48 -0.63 -0.40
CA VAL A 62 -5.92 0.66 0.15
C VAL A 62 -7.34 0.49 0.64
N LEU A 63 -7.62 0.97 1.83
CA LEU A 63 -8.96 0.91 2.42
C LEU A 63 -9.60 2.29 2.40
N PHE A 64 -10.91 2.30 2.13
CA PHE A 64 -11.71 3.50 2.16
C PHE A 64 -12.77 3.36 3.23
N ARG A 65 -13.04 4.45 3.95
CA ARG A 65 -14.15 4.50 4.91
C ARG A 65 -15.22 5.39 4.35
N HIS A 66 -16.45 4.95 4.47
CA HIS A 66 -17.59 5.71 3.99
C HIS A 66 -17.60 7.10 4.62
N GLY A 67 -17.67 8.13 3.80
CA GLY A 67 -17.73 9.50 4.29
C GLY A 67 -16.42 10.11 4.75
N ASP A 68 -15.34 9.35 4.70
CA ASP A 68 -14.03 9.84 5.11
C ASP A 68 -13.31 10.48 3.92
N SER A 69 -12.48 11.48 4.21
CA SER A 69 -11.67 12.13 3.18
C SER A 69 -10.26 11.56 3.10
N VAL A 70 -9.96 10.53 3.87
CA VAL A 70 -8.63 9.92 3.95
C VAL A 70 -8.73 8.45 3.58
N ALA A 71 -7.91 8.03 2.64
CA ALA A 71 -7.76 6.61 2.33
C ALA A 71 -6.53 6.08 3.07
N ALA A 72 -6.55 4.82 3.47
CA ALA A 72 -5.47 4.25 4.25
C ALA A 72 -4.81 3.10 3.48
N ILE A 73 -3.49 3.16 3.33
CA ILE A 73 -2.75 2.02 2.78
C ILE A 73 -2.66 0.98 3.89
N GLU A 74 -3.25 -0.17 3.62
CA GLU A 74 -3.24 -1.27 4.58
C GLU A 74 -1.93 -2.04 4.50
N THR A 75 -1.46 -2.33 3.30
CA THR A 75 -0.21 -3.03 3.11
C THR A 75 0.32 -2.80 1.71
N LEU A 76 1.65 -2.85 1.57
CA LEU A 76 2.36 -2.79 0.31
C LEU A 76 3.51 -3.78 0.40
N ASP A 77 3.38 -4.88 -0.31
CA ASP A 77 4.34 -5.98 -0.25
C ASP A 77 4.94 -6.23 -1.61
N VAL A 78 6.25 -6.46 -1.64
CA VAL A 78 6.94 -6.91 -2.85
C VAL A 78 7.68 -8.19 -2.49
N ARG A 79 7.56 -9.20 -3.34
CA ARG A 79 8.25 -10.47 -3.14
C ARG A 79 9.74 -10.21 -2.92
N PRO A 80 10.35 -10.76 -1.87
CA PRO A 80 11.75 -10.44 -1.56
C PRO A 80 12.71 -10.62 -2.72
N SER A 81 12.49 -11.65 -3.53
CA SER A 81 13.38 -11.91 -4.68
C SER A 81 13.21 -10.87 -5.80
N GLU A 82 12.17 -10.07 -5.76
CA GLU A 82 11.88 -9.11 -6.81
C GLU A 82 12.11 -7.65 -6.38
N ARG A 83 12.69 -7.45 -5.21
CA ARG A 83 12.94 -6.10 -4.71
C ARG A 83 14.06 -5.42 -5.49
N GLY A 84 14.08 -4.08 -5.45
CA GLY A 84 15.08 -3.31 -6.17
C GLY A 84 14.74 -3.08 -7.63
N LYS A 85 13.54 -3.44 -8.07
CA LYS A 85 13.12 -3.30 -9.47
C LYS A 85 12.06 -2.21 -9.65
N GLY A 86 11.77 -1.44 -8.62
CA GLY A 86 10.81 -0.35 -8.70
C GLY A 86 9.35 -0.79 -8.60
N ILE A 87 9.08 -2.03 -8.23
CA ILE A 87 7.71 -2.54 -8.17
C ILE A 87 6.90 -1.81 -7.10
N GLY A 88 7.47 -1.59 -5.92
CA GLY A 88 6.77 -0.88 -4.85
C GLY A 88 6.41 0.53 -5.25
N VAL A 89 7.33 1.23 -5.90
CA VAL A 89 7.08 2.60 -6.36
C VAL A 89 5.94 2.62 -7.38
N ARG A 90 5.97 1.69 -8.34
CA ARG A 90 4.93 1.65 -9.37
C ARG A 90 3.56 1.29 -8.81
N LEU A 91 3.51 0.36 -7.84
CA LEU A 91 2.26 0.02 -7.17
C LEU A 91 1.70 1.22 -6.41
N LEU A 92 2.58 1.93 -5.69
CA LEU A 92 2.17 3.09 -4.93
C LEU A 92 1.63 4.18 -5.85
N GLN A 93 2.33 4.47 -6.94
CA GLN A 93 1.89 5.48 -7.90
C GLN A 93 0.56 5.12 -8.53
N ALA A 94 0.38 3.85 -8.90
CA ALA A 94 -0.87 3.38 -9.48
C ALA A 94 -2.03 3.50 -8.48
N ALA A 95 -1.78 3.16 -7.22
CA ALA A 95 -2.80 3.28 -6.18
C ALA A 95 -3.17 4.75 -5.96
N GLU A 96 -2.18 5.64 -5.93
CA GLU A 96 -2.46 7.08 -5.76
C GLU A 96 -3.32 7.61 -6.91
N GLU A 97 -3.04 7.16 -8.12
CA GLU A 97 -3.82 7.61 -9.26
C GLU A 97 -5.27 7.14 -9.17
N HIS A 98 -5.48 5.90 -8.75
CA HIS A 98 -6.84 5.40 -8.52
C HIS A 98 -7.55 6.16 -7.41
N VAL A 99 -6.85 6.45 -6.33
CA VAL A 99 -7.44 7.17 -5.19
C VAL A 99 -7.84 8.59 -5.60
N ARG A 100 -7.06 9.24 -6.46
CA ARG A 100 -7.39 10.57 -6.95
C ARG A 100 -8.71 10.62 -7.70
N GLN A 101 -9.15 9.49 -8.24
CA GLN A 101 -10.43 9.43 -8.96
C GLN A 101 -11.62 9.29 -8.01
N HIS A 102 -11.39 9.05 -6.73
CA HIS A 102 -12.47 8.93 -5.76
C HIS A 102 -12.92 10.31 -5.29
N PRO A 103 -14.19 10.65 -5.47
CA PRO A 103 -14.68 11.95 -5.01
C PRO A 103 -14.54 12.09 -3.49
N GLY A 104 -14.03 13.20 -3.07
CA GLY A 104 -13.93 13.51 -1.65
C GLY A 104 -12.70 13.01 -0.93
N ILE A 105 -11.91 12.13 -1.53
CA ILE A 105 -10.67 11.68 -0.90
C ILE A 105 -9.59 12.73 -1.18
N ARG A 106 -8.98 13.23 -0.11
CA ARG A 106 -8.00 14.32 -0.21
C ARG A 106 -6.60 13.92 0.20
N ARG A 107 -6.45 12.81 0.90
CA ARG A 107 -5.12 12.38 1.37
C ARG A 107 -5.06 10.89 1.58
N ILE A 108 -3.85 10.39 1.60
CA ILE A 108 -3.58 8.99 1.87
C ILE A 108 -2.75 8.90 3.14
N ARG A 109 -3.10 7.96 4.01
CA ARG A 109 -2.43 7.74 5.29
C ARG A 109 -1.88 6.32 5.33
N LEU A 110 -0.79 6.15 6.03
CA LEU A 110 -0.24 4.82 6.31
C LEU A 110 0.45 4.84 7.67
N GLU A 111 0.67 3.65 8.22
CA GLU A 111 1.51 3.46 9.37
C GLU A 111 2.65 2.53 8.97
N VAL A 112 3.86 2.84 9.42
CA VAL A 112 5.06 2.09 9.04
C VAL A 112 5.96 1.98 10.26
N SER A 113 6.57 0.80 10.45
CA SER A 113 7.49 0.61 11.58
C SER A 113 8.60 1.64 11.56
N THR A 114 8.92 2.20 12.73
CA THR A 114 10.02 3.15 12.83
C THR A 114 11.35 2.50 12.47
N GLY A 115 11.44 1.16 12.49
CA GLY A 115 12.64 0.44 12.11
C GLY A 115 12.69 0.02 10.64
N ASN A 116 11.63 0.24 9.88
CA ASN A 116 11.60 -0.18 8.48
C ASN A 116 12.15 0.92 7.60
N GLU A 117 13.49 1.01 7.55
CA GLU A 117 14.16 2.11 6.85
C GLU A 117 13.91 2.10 5.35
N THR A 118 13.81 0.92 4.76
CA THR A 118 13.56 0.81 3.33
C THR A 118 12.19 1.41 2.98
N ALA A 119 11.17 1.05 3.75
CA ALA A 119 9.83 1.57 3.50
C ALA A 119 9.75 3.07 3.81
N LEU A 120 10.40 3.52 4.88
CA LEU A 120 10.44 4.94 5.20
C LEU A 120 11.04 5.75 4.07
N ALA A 121 12.14 5.27 3.49
CA ALA A 121 12.79 5.96 2.38
C ALA A 121 11.86 6.01 1.15
N LEU A 122 11.17 4.90 0.88
CA LEU A 122 10.25 4.84 -0.26
C LEU A 122 9.12 5.84 -0.09
N TYR A 123 8.51 5.89 1.08
CA TYR A 123 7.37 6.79 1.31
C TYR A 123 7.80 8.25 1.35
N ARG A 124 8.94 8.57 1.97
CA ARG A 124 9.44 9.94 1.97
C ARG A 124 9.72 10.43 0.56
N LYS A 125 10.35 9.59 -0.25
CA LYS A 125 10.65 9.93 -1.63
C LYS A 125 9.37 10.15 -2.44
N ALA A 126 8.31 9.43 -2.09
CA ALA A 126 7.02 9.57 -2.77
C ALA A 126 6.22 10.77 -2.28
N GLY A 127 6.73 11.51 -1.29
CA GLY A 127 6.07 12.72 -0.83
C GLY A 127 5.28 12.57 0.45
N TYR A 128 5.39 11.44 1.14
CA TYR A 128 4.73 11.26 2.43
C TYR A 128 5.56 11.91 3.53
N ARG A 129 4.86 12.47 4.51
CA ARG A 129 5.52 13.11 5.65
C ARG A 129 5.03 12.48 6.94
N VAL A 130 5.89 12.45 7.94
CA VAL A 130 5.55 11.93 9.26
C VAL A 130 4.66 12.94 9.97
N THR A 131 3.52 12.49 10.45
CA THR A 131 2.60 13.33 11.23
C THR A 131 2.51 12.92 12.68
N GLY A 132 3.04 11.76 13.04
CA GLY A 132 3.02 11.32 14.42
C GLY A 132 3.79 10.04 14.62
N ARG A 133 4.09 9.74 15.87
CA ARG A 133 4.70 8.47 16.27
C ARG A 133 3.71 7.76 17.18
N LEU A 134 3.48 6.48 16.89
CA LEU A 134 2.52 5.65 17.63
C LEU A 134 3.31 4.62 18.40
N GLU A 135 3.39 4.82 19.71
CA GLU A 135 4.18 3.92 20.57
C GLU A 135 3.45 2.60 20.71
N ASP A 136 4.24 1.53 20.65
CA ASP A 136 3.75 0.16 20.79
C ASP A 136 2.57 -0.16 19.87
N PHE A 137 2.58 0.43 18.68
CA PHE A 137 1.50 0.28 17.70
C PHE A 137 1.29 -1.17 17.32
N TYR A 138 2.40 -1.90 17.11
CA TYR A 138 2.33 -3.28 16.66
C TYR A 138 2.10 -4.28 17.80
N GLY A 139 2.46 -3.93 19.02
CA GLY A 139 2.37 -4.86 20.12
C GLY A 139 3.41 -5.97 20.07
N TYR A 140 4.30 -5.96 19.10
CA TYR A 140 5.37 -6.94 18.92
C TYR A 140 6.48 -6.28 18.12
N ASP A 141 7.64 -6.93 18.05
CA ASP A 141 8.77 -6.41 17.28
C ASP A 141 8.47 -6.55 15.78
N HIS A 142 8.46 -5.43 15.09
CA HIS A 142 8.17 -5.37 13.66
C HIS A 142 9.28 -4.54 13.02
N HIS A 143 10.16 -5.17 12.27
CA HIS A 143 11.34 -4.54 11.66
C HIS A 143 12.24 -3.88 12.71
N GLY A 144 12.38 -4.51 13.85
CA GLY A 144 13.26 -4.00 14.90
C GLY A 144 12.65 -2.95 15.81
N SER A 145 11.36 -2.70 15.71
CA SER A 145 10.68 -1.72 16.56
C SER A 145 9.24 -2.14 16.79
N ARG A 146 8.67 -1.73 17.91
CA ARG A 146 7.25 -1.92 18.20
C ARG A 146 6.44 -0.68 17.84
N ASP A 147 7.12 0.41 17.51
CA ASP A 147 6.49 1.70 17.24
C ASP A 147 6.29 1.91 15.75
N ALA A 148 5.34 2.74 15.41
CA ALA A 148 5.09 3.13 14.03
C ALA A 148 5.13 4.64 13.87
N TYR A 149 5.52 5.08 12.69
CA TYR A 149 5.23 6.44 12.25
C TYR A 149 3.92 6.43 11.48
N ARG A 150 3.10 7.44 11.73
CA ARG A 150 1.98 7.73 10.84
C ARG A 150 2.49 8.69 9.78
N MET A 151 2.25 8.36 8.53
CA MET A 151 2.66 9.20 7.42
C MET A 151 1.46 9.55 6.56
N VAL A 152 1.48 10.74 5.98
CA VAL A 152 0.35 11.27 5.21
C VAL A 152 0.89 11.95 3.96
N LYS A 153 0.17 11.79 2.87
CA LYS A 153 0.40 12.55 1.65
C LYS A 153 -0.90 13.22 1.23
N ASP A 154 -0.83 14.53 1.00
CA ASP A 154 -1.97 15.27 0.45
C ASP A 154 -2.00 15.03 -1.05
N LEU A 155 -3.19 14.75 -1.58
CA LEU A 155 -3.33 14.48 -3.01
C LEU A 155 -3.71 15.76 -3.72
N ALA A 156 -3.02 16.05 -4.80
CA ALA A 156 -3.37 17.18 -5.63
C ALA A 156 -4.72 16.93 -6.29
N ALA A 157 -5.41 18.00 -6.59
CA ALA A 157 -6.65 17.90 -7.36
C ALA A 157 -6.36 17.21 -8.69
N PRO A 158 -7.34 16.48 -9.25
CA PRO A 158 -7.15 15.86 -10.56
C PRO A 158 -6.74 16.90 -11.60
N SER A 159 -5.94 16.44 -12.53
CA SER A 159 -5.47 17.25 -13.62
C SER A 159 -6.65 17.87 -14.34
N GLY A 160 -6.58 19.15 -14.60
CA GLY A 160 -7.67 19.87 -15.21
C GLY A 160 -8.62 20.50 -14.24
N ALA A 161 -8.77 19.93 -13.06
CA ALA A 161 -9.63 20.54 -12.08
C ALA A 161 -8.99 21.77 -11.49
N GLY A 162 -7.71 21.72 -11.28
CA GLY A 162 -7.04 22.84 -10.64
C GLY A 162 -6.63 23.90 -11.58
N THR A 163 -6.85 23.69 -12.83
CA THR A 163 -6.32 24.64 -13.70
C THR A 163 -7.20 25.78 -13.91
N HIS A 164 -8.27 25.81 -13.39
CA HIS A 164 -9.01 26.89 -13.65
C HIS A 164 -9.19 27.70 -12.72
N SER A 165 -8.64 28.17 -12.47
CA SER A 165 -8.81 28.95 -11.72
C SER A 165 -9.00 30.02 -12.11
N PRO A 166 -9.37 30.59 -11.95
CA PRO A 166 -9.85 31.58 -12.02
C PRO A 166 -9.62 32.55 -11.93
#